data_69572de83e53da971d1e29a17f369a47
#
_entry.id   69572de83e53da971d1e29a17f369a47
#
_cell.length_a   1.000
_cell.length_b   1.000
_cell.length_c   1.000
_cell.angle_alpha   90.00
_cell.angle_beta   90.00
_cell.angle_gamma   90.00
#
_symmetry.space_group_name_H-M   'P 1'
#
loop_
_entity.id
_entity.type
_entity.pdbx_description
1 polymer ?
#
loop_
_entity_poly.entity_id
_entity_poly.type
_entity_poly.pdbx_seq_one_letter_code
_entity_poly.pdbx_strand_id
1 'polypeptide(L)'
;MNRNRINSCRIIHGDSRSILPNMTEKVDLIVTSPPYADARKKHYDSIHPDEFSDWLSSFHKAFYEILKPNGSIVINIKDKIVDGTRHRFVWKTIEKFCELGWYSIEDYIWHKTNPMPGYWPTRLRDGWEYCFHLAKSKSPYINQAAVKIPTGKWAEVRLANLTGKSAIRHNSENNSGFGRDLTKWVGKERVLPSNVLSLPLVGKNMGHPAVYPIGLPVFFIKLLCPEKGIVLDPFAGSGQTGIAALQLNRNVILVDNQRNYIEVMTKRIKEVAKNFSTQTLVDNFDIASYQINVVKKTP
;
A
#
# COMPACT_ATOMS: atom_id res chain seq x y z
N MET A 1 28.38 19.64 7.01
CA MET A 1 28.11 19.74 5.56
C MET A 1 27.10 18.67 5.19
N ASN A 2 25.81 19.03 5.09
CA ASN A 2 24.74 18.12 4.64
C ASN A 2 24.92 17.86 3.14
N ARG A 3 25.50 16.72 2.77
CA ARG A 3 25.36 16.22 1.41
C ARG A 3 23.87 15.94 1.20
N ASN A 4 23.22 16.75 0.36
CA ASN A 4 21.86 16.50 -0.11
C ASN A 4 21.85 15.07 -0.69
N ARG A 5 21.28 14.14 0.07
CA ARG A 5 21.13 12.75 -0.37
C ARG A 5 20.12 12.76 -1.49
N ILE A 6 20.57 12.49 -2.69
CA ILE A 6 19.78 12.39 -3.91
C ILE A 6 18.79 11.23 -3.72
N ASN A 7 17.50 11.47 -3.89
CA ASN A 7 16.52 10.39 -3.88
C ASN A 7 16.76 9.48 -5.09
N SER A 8 16.62 8.17 -4.90
CA SER A 8 16.92 7.18 -5.91
C SER A 8 15.72 6.29 -6.24
N CYS A 9 15.59 5.94 -7.51
CA CYS A 9 14.70 4.90 -7.99
C CYS A 9 15.54 3.79 -8.62
N ARG A 10 15.50 2.59 -8.07
CA ARG A 10 16.19 1.42 -8.61
C ARG A 10 15.16 0.43 -9.13
N ILE A 11 15.29 0.08 -10.41
CA ILE A 11 14.45 -0.90 -11.09
C ILE A 11 15.28 -2.14 -11.38
N ILE A 12 14.82 -3.30 -10.93
CA ILE A 12 15.55 -4.56 -11.03
C ILE A 12 14.67 -5.58 -11.74
N HIS A 13 15.21 -6.16 -12.83
CA HIS A 13 14.57 -7.28 -13.53
C HIS A 13 15.00 -8.60 -12.90
N GLY A 14 14.06 -9.41 -12.46
CA GLY A 14 14.29 -10.77 -11.97
C GLY A 14 13.33 -11.19 -10.85
N ASP A 15 13.52 -12.41 -10.38
CA ASP A 15 12.70 -13.00 -9.30
C ASP A 15 13.10 -12.42 -7.94
N SER A 16 12.13 -11.87 -7.22
CA SER A 16 12.34 -11.29 -5.91
C SER A 16 12.90 -12.28 -4.89
N ARG A 17 12.60 -13.57 -5.00
CA ARG A 17 13.16 -14.61 -4.13
C ARG A 17 14.68 -14.72 -4.25
N SER A 18 15.21 -14.48 -5.44
CA SER A 18 16.65 -14.51 -5.70
C SER A 18 17.34 -13.17 -5.45
N ILE A 19 16.59 -12.07 -5.62
CA ILE A 19 17.13 -10.71 -5.54
C ILE A 19 17.22 -10.24 -4.09
N LEU A 20 16.11 -10.32 -3.34
CA LEU A 20 16.00 -9.72 -2.02
C LEU A 20 17.02 -10.25 -0.99
N PRO A 21 17.33 -11.56 -0.92
CA PRO A 21 18.33 -12.08 0.02
C PRO A 21 19.75 -11.54 -0.22
N ASN A 22 20.03 -11.09 -1.45
CA ASN A 22 21.34 -10.55 -1.83
C ASN A 22 21.45 -9.02 -1.68
N MET A 23 20.38 -8.37 -1.17
CA MET A 23 20.38 -6.92 -0.95
C MET A 23 20.90 -6.59 0.45
N THR A 24 21.80 -5.64 0.53
CA THR A 24 22.37 -5.15 1.80
C THR A 24 21.59 -4.00 2.41
N GLU A 25 20.84 -3.26 1.58
CA GLU A 25 20.03 -2.13 2.04
C GLU A 25 18.82 -2.60 2.81
N LYS A 26 18.52 -1.90 3.92
CA LYS A 26 17.30 -2.11 4.70
C LYS A 26 16.23 -1.09 4.29
N VAL A 27 15.01 -1.56 4.07
CA VAL A 27 13.88 -0.72 3.64
C VAL A 27 12.95 -0.40 4.81
N ASP A 28 12.27 0.74 4.72
CA ASP A 28 11.33 1.18 5.74
C ASP A 28 9.94 0.55 5.53
N LEU A 29 9.55 0.36 4.27
CA LEU A 29 8.21 -0.09 3.91
C LEU A 29 8.25 -0.96 2.66
N ILE A 30 7.50 -2.07 2.69
CA ILE A 30 7.12 -2.84 1.50
C ILE A 30 5.64 -2.52 1.22
N VAL A 31 5.33 -2.05 0.00
CA VAL A 31 3.94 -1.90 -0.48
C VAL A 31 3.83 -2.68 -1.77
N THR A 32 2.95 -3.67 -1.80
CA THR A 32 2.89 -4.57 -2.95
C THR A 32 1.53 -5.19 -3.18
N SER A 33 1.30 -5.59 -4.42
CA SER A 33 0.18 -6.43 -4.84
C SER A 33 0.75 -7.62 -5.60
N PRO A 34 0.90 -8.78 -4.94
CA PRO A 34 1.41 -9.98 -5.60
C PRO A 34 0.48 -10.43 -6.74
N PRO A 35 0.97 -11.25 -7.69
CA PRO A 35 0.12 -11.86 -8.70
C PRO A 35 -1.10 -12.55 -8.06
N TYR A 36 -2.31 -12.25 -8.56
CA TYR A 36 -3.52 -12.82 -7.97
C TYR A 36 -3.66 -14.30 -8.32
N ALA A 37 -4.13 -15.08 -7.36
CA ALA A 37 -4.31 -16.51 -7.51
C ALA A 37 -5.20 -16.84 -8.72
N ASP A 38 -4.74 -17.75 -9.57
CA ASP A 38 -5.40 -18.25 -10.79
C ASP A 38 -6.04 -17.14 -11.65
N ALA A 39 -5.42 -15.97 -11.63
CA ALA A 39 -5.82 -14.84 -12.45
C ALA A 39 -4.87 -14.71 -13.63
N ARG A 40 -5.46 -14.54 -14.84
CA ARG A 40 -4.72 -14.07 -16.03
C ARG A 40 -3.59 -14.98 -16.50
N LYS A 41 -3.86 -16.29 -16.64
CA LYS A 41 -2.98 -17.35 -17.16
C LYS A 41 -2.21 -16.99 -18.45
N LYS A 42 -2.66 -15.96 -19.19
CA LYS A 42 -1.99 -15.47 -20.40
C LYS A 42 -0.86 -14.47 -20.14
N HIS A 43 -0.72 -13.96 -18.92
CA HIS A 43 0.19 -12.86 -18.60
C HIS A 43 1.30 -13.24 -17.61
N TYR A 44 1.11 -14.23 -16.76
CA TYR A 44 2.10 -14.75 -15.82
C TYR A 44 1.72 -16.16 -15.35
N ASP A 45 2.68 -16.87 -14.77
CA ASP A 45 2.46 -18.19 -14.17
C ASP A 45 1.41 -18.08 -13.07
N SER A 46 0.31 -18.81 -13.28
CA SER A 46 -0.86 -18.73 -12.41
C SER A 46 -0.67 -19.65 -11.22
N ILE A 47 -0.76 -19.10 -10.03
CA ILE A 47 -0.68 -19.86 -8.78
C ILE A 47 -2.09 -20.29 -8.40
N HIS A 48 -2.28 -21.60 -8.15
CA HIS A 48 -3.58 -22.08 -7.72
C HIS A 48 -3.94 -21.53 -6.33
N PRO A 49 -5.22 -21.20 -6.05
CA PRO A 49 -5.64 -20.68 -4.74
C PRO A 49 -5.18 -21.53 -3.55
N ASP A 50 -5.16 -22.87 -3.67
CA ASP A 50 -4.71 -23.77 -2.61
C ASP A 50 -3.21 -23.64 -2.31
N GLU A 51 -2.40 -23.30 -3.30
CA GLU A 51 -0.94 -23.15 -3.19
C GLU A 51 -0.52 -21.71 -2.87
N PHE A 52 -1.43 -20.76 -3.00
CA PHE A 52 -1.11 -19.34 -2.93
C PHE A 52 -0.52 -18.92 -1.59
N SER A 53 -1.06 -19.45 -0.47
CA SER A 53 -0.55 -19.10 0.86
C SER A 53 0.86 -19.63 1.08
N ASP A 54 1.19 -20.81 0.58
CA ASP A 54 2.54 -21.37 0.64
C ASP A 54 3.50 -20.60 -0.25
N TRP A 55 3.06 -20.28 -1.45
CA TRP A 55 3.85 -19.50 -2.39
C TRP A 55 4.19 -18.11 -1.85
N LEU A 56 3.21 -17.34 -1.36
CA LEU A 56 3.49 -15.98 -0.87
C LEU A 56 4.27 -16.02 0.44
N SER A 57 3.98 -16.95 1.34
CA SER A 57 4.74 -17.09 2.58
C SER A 57 6.19 -17.55 2.36
N SER A 58 6.51 -18.14 1.20
CA SER A 58 7.91 -18.49 0.87
C SER A 58 8.82 -17.26 0.77
N PHE A 59 8.25 -16.05 0.57
CA PHE A 59 8.98 -14.78 0.58
C PHE A 59 9.20 -14.21 1.99
N HIS A 60 8.54 -14.77 3.02
CA HIS A 60 8.54 -14.18 4.36
C HIS A 60 9.93 -13.87 4.89
N LYS A 61 10.87 -14.79 4.75
CA LYS A 61 12.25 -14.62 5.24
C LYS A 61 12.93 -13.44 4.56
N ALA A 62 12.84 -13.36 3.23
CA ALA A 62 13.41 -12.26 2.45
C ALA A 62 12.78 -10.90 2.82
N PHE A 63 11.46 -10.84 2.98
CA PHE A 63 10.76 -9.64 3.41
C PHE A 63 11.13 -9.25 4.84
N TYR A 64 11.21 -10.22 5.74
CA TYR A 64 11.57 -9.99 7.13
C TYR A 64 13.00 -9.48 7.27
N GLU A 65 13.95 -10.06 6.56
CA GLU A 65 15.36 -9.68 6.62
C GLU A 65 15.62 -8.31 6.01
N ILE A 66 14.97 -7.95 4.88
CA ILE A 66 15.19 -6.66 4.23
C ILE A 66 14.55 -5.48 4.95
N LEU A 67 13.48 -5.70 5.71
CA LEU A 67 12.83 -4.65 6.49
C LEU A 67 13.68 -4.21 7.69
N LYS A 68 13.65 -2.92 7.98
CA LYS A 68 14.14 -2.36 9.25
C LYS A 68 13.36 -2.94 10.44
N PRO A 69 13.89 -2.88 11.68
CA PRO A 69 13.19 -3.40 12.87
C PRO A 69 11.79 -2.82 13.10
N ASN A 70 11.59 -1.54 12.77
CA ASN A 70 10.32 -0.83 12.83
C ASN A 70 9.61 -0.72 11.48
N GLY A 71 10.05 -1.47 10.47
CA GLY A 71 9.49 -1.47 9.13
C GLY A 71 8.19 -2.27 9.03
N SER A 72 7.44 -1.99 7.99
CA SER A 72 6.12 -2.58 7.72
C SER A 72 6.02 -3.14 6.32
N ILE A 73 5.10 -4.09 6.13
CA ILE A 73 4.64 -4.53 4.81
C ILE A 73 3.15 -4.33 4.67
N VAL A 74 2.72 -3.80 3.53
CA VAL A 74 1.31 -3.73 3.12
C VAL A 74 1.12 -4.60 1.90
N ILE A 75 0.24 -5.59 2.03
CA ILE A 75 -0.09 -6.54 0.97
C ILE A 75 -1.51 -6.24 0.48
N ASN A 76 -1.64 -5.68 -0.73
CA ASN A 76 -2.92 -5.55 -1.40
C ASN A 76 -3.25 -6.87 -2.11
N ILE A 77 -4.35 -7.49 -1.73
CA ILE A 77 -4.74 -8.81 -2.20
C ILE A 77 -6.26 -8.95 -2.24
N LYS A 78 -6.74 -9.71 -3.22
CA LYS A 78 -8.15 -10.06 -3.38
C LYS A 78 -8.33 -11.57 -3.39
N ASP A 79 -9.38 -12.02 -2.73
CA ASP A 79 -9.82 -13.41 -2.82
C ASP A 79 -10.44 -13.75 -4.19
N LYS A 80 -10.71 -15.00 -4.41
CA LYS A 80 -11.29 -15.54 -5.64
C LYS A 80 -12.50 -16.42 -5.35
N ILE A 81 -13.39 -16.49 -6.31
CA ILE A 81 -14.45 -17.49 -6.33
C ILE A 81 -13.94 -18.74 -7.06
N VAL A 82 -14.01 -19.87 -6.41
CA VAL A 82 -13.70 -21.21 -6.94
C VAL A 82 -14.94 -22.05 -6.72
N ASP A 83 -15.42 -22.70 -7.76
CA ASP A 83 -16.61 -23.57 -7.73
C ASP A 83 -17.81 -22.97 -6.99
N GLY A 84 -18.11 -21.69 -7.32
CA GLY A 84 -19.23 -20.94 -6.77
C GLY A 84 -19.05 -20.43 -5.34
N THR A 85 -17.96 -20.76 -4.65
CA THR A 85 -17.67 -20.36 -3.28
C THR A 85 -16.45 -19.45 -3.18
N ARG A 86 -16.42 -18.59 -2.15
CA ARG A 86 -15.30 -17.68 -1.90
C ARG A 86 -14.15 -18.43 -1.23
N HIS A 87 -13.05 -18.58 -1.95
CA HIS A 87 -11.86 -19.27 -1.45
C HIS A 87 -11.13 -18.43 -0.39
N ARG A 88 -10.73 -19.05 0.71
CA ARG A 88 -10.18 -18.37 1.89
C ARG A 88 -8.65 -18.24 1.91
N PHE A 89 -7.96 -18.41 0.78
CA PHE A 89 -6.50 -18.36 0.72
C PHE A 89 -5.90 -17.06 1.25
N VAL A 90 -6.60 -15.94 1.11
CA VAL A 90 -6.16 -14.63 1.60
C VAL A 90 -5.95 -14.68 3.12
N TRP A 91 -6.94 -15.16 3.85
CA TRP A 91 -6.86 -15.28 5.32
C TRP A 91 -5.81 -16.31 5.76
N LYS A 92 -5.75 -17.47 5.11
CA LYS A 92 -4.72 -18.47 5.35
C LYS A 92 -3.31 -17.90 5.16
N THR A 93 -3.12 -17.02 4.18
CA THR A 93 -1.85 -16.34 3.93
C THR A 93 -1.45 -15.46 5.13
N ILE A 94 -2.37 -14.63 5.62
CA ILE A 94 -2.09 -13.73 6.74
C ILE A 94 -1.84 -14.49 8.04
N GLU A 95 -2.65 -15.52 8.34
CA GLU A 95 -2.44 -16.43 9.48
C GLU A 95 -1.04 -17.04 9.43
N LYS A 96 -0.63 -17.55 8.25
CA LYS A 96 0.69 -18.12 8.05
C LYS A 96 1.83 -17.11 8.27
N PHE A 97 1.68 -15.86 7.83
CA PHE A 97 2.65 -14.81 8.16
C PHE A 97 2.72 -14.56 9.67
N CYS A 98 1.58 -14.54 10.36
CA CYS A 98 1.55 -14.39 11.82
C CYS A 98 2.26 -15.56 12.54
N GLU A 99 2.04 -16.79 12.10
CA GLU A 99 2.75 -17.99 12.60
C GLU A 99 4.26 -17.90 12.39
N LEU A 100 4.70 -17.25 11.31
CA LEU A 100 6.10 -16.98 10.98
C LEU A 100 6.69 -15.77 11.72
N GLY A 101 5.97 -15.20 12.71
CA GLY A 101 6.47 -14.16 13.60
C GLY A 101 6.15 -12.72 13.19
N TRP A 102 5.25 -12.52 12.21
CA TRP A 102 4.77 -11.18 11.88
C TRP A 102 3.61 -10.77 12.81
N TYR A 103 3.52 -9.47 13.08
CA TYR A 103 2.38 -8.89 13.78
C TYR A 103 1.40 -8.32 12.77
N SER A 104 0.15 -8.77 12.80
CA SER A 104 -0.95 -8.12 12.07
C SER A 104 -1.32 -6.84 12.84
N ILE A 105 -1.12 -5.69 12.20
CA ILE A 105 -1.30 -4.38 12.83
C ILE A 105 -2.67 -3.81 12.50
N GLU A 106 -3.10 -3.86 11.23
CA GLU A 106 -4.38 -3.31 10.79
C GLU A 106 -4.81 -3.95 9.46
N ASP A 107 -6.12 -4.11 9.30
CA ASP A 107 -6.76 -4.52 8.06
C ASP A 107 -7.42 -3.31 7.41
N TYR A 108 -6.85 -2.85 6.30
CA TYR A 108 -7.46 -1.81 5.49
C TYR A 108 -8.26 -2.42 4.36
N ILE A 109 -9.33 -1.71 3.98
CA ILE A 109 -10.16 -2.06 2.82
C ILE A 109 -9.99 -0.99 1.75
N TRP A 110 -9.54 -1.38 0.57
CA TRP A 110 -9.69 -0.53 -0.60
C TRP A 110 -11.09 -0.73 -1.17
N HIS A 111 -11.99 0.22 -0.91
CA HIS A 111 -13.32 0.30 -1.50
C HIS A 111 -13.22 0.93 -2.89
N LYS A 112 -13.71 0.22 -3.91
CA LYS A 112 -13.73 0.65 -5.32
C LYS A 112 -14.98 1.49 -5.56
N THR A 113 -14.82 2.79 -5.79
CA THR A 113 -15.97 3.69 -6.00
C THR A 113 -16.69 3.43 -7.33
N ASN A 114 -16.02 2.77 -8.29
CA ASN A 114 -16.53 2.38 -9.61
C ASN A 114 -16.22 0.91 -9.92
N PRO A 115 -16.78 -0.06 -9.14
CA PRO A 115 -16.49 -1.47 -9.37
C PRO A 115 -16.96 -1.91 -10.76
N MET A 116 -16.21 -2.86 -11.36
CA MET A 116 -16.53 -3.39 -12.69
C MET A 116 -17.99 -3.86 -12.75
N PRO A 117 -18.73 -3.53 -13.82
CA PRO A 117 -20.06 -4.05 -14.03
C PRO A 117 -20.02 -5.56 -14.22
N GLY A 118 -21.10 -6.23 -13.85
CA GLY A 118 -21.22 -7.67 -13.99
C GLY A 118 -22.45 -8.19 -13.26
N TYR A 119 -22.90 -9.36 -13.65
CA TYR A 119 -24.01 -10.07 -13.03
C TYR A 119 -23.54 -11.46 -12.59
N TRP A 120 -23.86 -11.82 -11.38
CA TRP A 120 -23.61 -13.14 -10.80
C TRP A 120 -24.86 -13.61 -10.06
N PRO A 121 -25.38 -14.81 -10.37
CA PRO A 121 -26.66 -15.29 -9.81
C PRO A 121 -26.71 -15.33 -8.29
N THR A 122 -25.57 -15.57 -7.62
CA THR A 122 -25.51 -15.86 -6.17
C THR A 122 -24.77 -14.83 -5.36
N ARG A 123 -24.23 -13.77 -5.96
CA ARG A 123 -23.42 -12.76 -5.24
C ARG A 123 -23.48 -11.39 -5.91
N LEU A 124 -23.10 -10.37 -5.16
CA LEU A 124 -22.96 -9.00 -5.65
C LEU A 124 -21.61 -8.77 -6.31
N ARG A 125 -21.45 -7.60 -6.93
CA ARG A 125 -20.18 -7.15 -7.52
C ARG A 125 -19.09 -7.01 -6.47
N ASP A 126 -17.86 -7.38 -6.83
CA ASP A 126 -16.69 -7.21 -5.96
C ASP A 126 -16.27 -5.75 -5.88
N GLY A 127 -16.74 -5.05 -4.85
CA GLY A 127 -16.52 -3.63 -4.63
C GLY A 127 -15.27 -3.29 -3.82
N TRP A 128 -14.47 -4.25 -3.40
CA TRP A 128 -13.34 -3.98 -2.52
C TRP A 128 -12.21 -5.02 -2.60
N GLU A 129 -11.05 -4.66 -2.04
CA GLU A 129 -9.89 -5.52 -1.84
C GLU A 129 -9.28 -5.29 -0.46
N TYR A 130 -8.59 -6.29 0.07
CA TYR A 130 -7.84 -6.16 1.32
C TYR A 130 -6.51 -5.44 1.09
N CYS A 131 -6.06 -4.70 2.12
CA CYS A 131 -4.69 -4.22 2.25
C CYS A 131 -4.24 -4.53 3.68
N PHE A 132 -3.59 -5.67 3.87
CA PHE A 132 -3.13 -6.12 5.17
C PHE A 132 -1.82 -5.43 5.54
N HIS A 133 -1.79 -4.82 6.70
CA HIS A 133 -0.60 -4.21 7.28
C HIS A 133 0.01 -5.15 8.31
N LEU A 134 1.16 -5.71 7.98
CA LEU A 134 1.96 -6.53 8.86
C LEU A 134 3.26 -5.81 9.20
N ALA A 135 3.84 -6.12 10.38
CA ALA A 135 5.09 -5.52 10.83
C ALA A 135 5.97 -6.50 11.60
N LYS A 136 7.25 -6.16 11.74
CA LYS A 136 8.22 -6.92 12.54
C LYS A 136 8.07 -6.70 14.05
N SER A 137 7.38 -5.65 14.45
CA SER A 137 7.17 -5.31 15.85
C SER A 137 5.74 -4.84 16.10
N LYS A 138 5.28 -4.88 17.35
CA LYS A 138 3.98 -4.35 17.77
C LYS A 138 3.91 -2.82 17.72
N SER A 139 5.04 -2.15 17.54
CA SER A 139 5.15 -0.69 17.48
C SER A 139 5.97 -0.27 16.24
N PRO A 140 5.43 -0.48 15.02
CA PRO A 140 6.09 -0.05 13.80
C PRO A 140 6.12 1.48 13.68
N TYR A 141 6.92 1.98 12.73
CA TYR A 141 6.83 3.39 12.36
C TYR A 141 5.44 3.70 11.80
N ILE A 142 4.77 4.73 12.34
CA ILE A 142 3.48 5.22 11.86
C ILE A 142 3.39 6.75 11.99
N ASN A 143 3.03 7.43 10.90
CA ASN A 143 2.78 8.88 10.87
C ASN A 143 1.32 9.18 10.57
N GLN A 144 0.46 9.06 11.57
CA GLN A 144 -0.97 9.35 11.43
C GLN A 144 -1.25 10.81 11.03
N ALA A 145 -0.39 11.75 11.40
CA ALA A 145 -0.57 13.16 11.06
C ALA A 145 -0.53 13.41 9.55
N ALA A 146 0.30 12.65 8.81
CA ALA A 146 0.47 12.79 7.37
C ALA A 146 -0.76 12.39 6.54
N VAL A 147 -1.67 11.60 7.12
CA VAL A 147 -2.87 11.08 6.43
C VAL A 147 -4.17 11.68 6.94
N LYS A 148 -4.14 12.64 7.87
CA LYS A 148 -5.35 13.31 8.34
C LYS A 148 -6.10 13.96 7.18
N ILE A 149 -7.42 13.89 7.24
CA ILE A 149 -8.36 14.48 6.30
C ILE A 149 -9.10 15.66 6.94
N PRO A 150 -9.66 16.60 6.18
CA PRO A 150 -10.50 17.66 6.71
C PRO A 150 -11.68 17.08 7.52
N THR A 151 -12.03 17.77 8.59
CA THR A 151 -13.24 17.46 9.35
C THR A 151 -14.46 17.71 8.47
N GLY A 152 -15.34 16.72 8.32
CA GLY A 152 -16.50 16.81 7.43
C GLY A 152 -17.58 17.79 7.96
N LYS A 153 -18.40 18.30 7.07
CA LYS A 153 -19.53 19.23 7.39
C LYS A 153 -20.43 18.76 8.53
N TRP A 154 -20.63 17.44 8.65
CA TRP A 154 -21.38 16.86 9.75
C TRP A 154 -20.79 17.18 11.12
N ALA A 155 -19.46 17.15 11.24
CA ALA A 155 -18.78 17.47 12.49
C ALA A 155 -18.92 18.94 12.82
N GLU A 156 -18.87 19.85 11.84
CA GLU A 156 -19.06 21.30 12.03
C GLU A 156 -20.44 21.56 12.62
N VAL A 157 -21.50 21.00 12.01
CA VAL A 157 -22.89 21.17 12.49
C VAL A 157 -23.07 20.57 13.87
N ARG A 158 -22.52 19.38 14.13
CA ARG A 158 -22.66 18.71 15.42
C ARG A 158 -21.90 19.41 16.53
N LEU A 159 -20.70 19.94 16.23
CA LEU A 159 -19.87 20.62 17.22
C LEU A 159 -20.42 22.02 17.55
N ALA A 160 -21.03 22.70 16.58
CA ALA A 160 -21.72 23.98 16.80
C ALA A 160 -22.94 23.84 17.74
N ASN A 161 -23.61 22.70 17.73
CA ASN A 161 -24.79 22.40 18.54
C ASN A 161 -24.47 21.59 19.82
N LEU A 162 -23.22 21.55 20.26
CA LEU A 162 -22.83 20.83 21.48
C LEU A 162 -23.38 21.50 22.72
N THR A 163 -24.20 20.77 23.48
CA THR A 163 -24.61 21.15 24.84
C THR A 163 -23.77 20.36 25.87
N GLY A 164 -23.66 20.86 27.09
CA GLY A 164 -22.89 20.18 28.15
C GLY A 164 -23.25 18.70 28.33
N LYS A 165 -24.54 18.35 28.23
CA LYS A 165 -25.04 16.96 28.32
C LYS A 165 -24.71 16.12 27.09
N SER A 166 -24.58 16.72 25.91
CA SER A 166 -24.26 15.99 24.66
C SER A 166 -22.75 15.91 24.39
N ALA A 167 -21.96 16.78 25.02
CA ALA A 167 -20.52 16.87 24.83
C ALA A 167 -19.78 15.68 25.45
N ILE A 168 -20.18 15.29 26.66
CA ILE A 168 -19.55 14.19 27.40
C ILE A 168 -20.63 13.15 27.68
N ARG A 169 -20.39 11.94 27.20
CA ARG A 169 -21.18 10.77 27.54
C ARG A 169 -20.31 9.88 28.43
N HIS A 170 -20.64 9.82 29.71
CA HIS A 170 -20.10 8.82 30.61
C HIS A 170 -20.60 7.43 30.17
N ASN A 171 -19.92 6.38 30.58
CA ASN A 171 -20.34 5.00 30.29
C ASN A 171 -21.84 4.83 30.52
N SER A 172 -22.51 4.07 29.63
CA SER A 172 -23.88 3.69 29.87
C SER A 172 -24.00 3.00 31.24
N GLU A 173 -25.19 3.04 31.85
CA GLU A 173 -25.51 2.41 33.15
C GLU A 173 -25.06 0.93 33.22
N ASN A 174 -24.84 0.28 32.06
CA ASN A 174 -24.37 -1.10 31.95
C ASN A 174 -22.83 -1.24 31.85
N ASN A 175 -22.08 -0.22 32.16
CA ASN A 175 -20.62 -0.22 32.15
C ASN A 175 -19.95 -0.72 30.84
N SER A 176 -20.63 -0.49 29.69
CA SER A 176 -20.24 -1.03 28.38
C SER A 176 -18.98 -0.38 27.76
N GLY A 177 -18.29 0.49 28.48
CA GLY A 177 -17.04 1.11 28.03
C GLY A 177 -17.17 2.15 26.89
N PHE A 178 -18.37 2.45 26.39
CA PHE A 178 -18.60 3.40 25.30
C PHE A 178 -18.84 4.85 25.79
N GLY A 179 -17.95 5.34 26.61
CA GLY A 179 -17.85 6.77 26.89
C GLY A 179 -17.35 7.55 25.65
N ARG A 180 -17.80 8.77 25.47
CA ARG A 180 -17.24 9.69 24.46
C ARG A 180 -17.13 11.09 25.04
N ASP A 181 -16.04 11.75 24.65
CA ASP A 181 -15.79 13.15 24.96
C ASP A 181 -15.62 13.90 23.63
N LEU A 182 -16.69 14.60 23.22
CA LEU A 182 -16.71 15.37 21.98
C LEU A 182 -16.04 16.74 22.15
N THR A 183 -15.74 17.19 23.37
CA THR A 183 -15.06 18.46 23.59
C THR A 183 -13.67 18.45 22.95
N LYS A 184 -13.01 17.28 22.90
CA LYS A 184 -11.73 17.05 22.25
C LYS A 184 -11.76 17.23 20.73
N TRP A 185 -12.95 17.34 20.12
CA TRP A 185 -13.13 17.54 18.67
C TRP A 185 -13.36 19.01 18.30
N VAL A 186 -13.71 19.85 19.29
CA VAL A 186 -13.94 21.28 19.06
C VAL A 186 -12.65 21.93 18.59
N GLY A 187 -12.75 22.69 17.48
CA GLY A 187 -11.58 23.37 16.88
C GLY A 187 -10.63 22.48 16.07
N LYS A 188 -10.92 21.18 15.92
CA LYS A 188 -10.12 20.32 15.05
C LYS A 188 -10.54 20.50 13.60
N GLU A 189 -9.63 21.01 12.79
CA GLU A 189 -9.80 21.16 11.33
C GLU A 189 -9.58 19.83 10.58
N ARG A 190 -8.79 18.92 11.15
CA ARG A 190 -8.40 17.65 10.54
C ARG A 190 -8.50 16.47 11.51
N VAL A 191 -8.98 15.34 10.99
CA VAL A 191 -9.19 14.10 11.75
C VAL A 191 -8.52 12.92 11.06
N LEU A 192 -8.37 11.81 11.76
CA LEU A 192 -7.89 10.57 11.14
C LEU A 192 -8.97 10.03 10.18
N PRO A 193 -8.57 9.53 9.00
CA PRO A 193 -9.50 8.80 8.13
C PRO A 193 -9.90 7.46 8.74
N SER A 194 -10.91 6.82 8.17
CA SER A 194 -11.18 5.41 8.49
C SER A 194 -10.16 4.50 7.78
N ASN A 195 -10.12 3.23 8.18
CA ASN A 195 -9.34 2.19 7.50
C ASN A 195 -10.01 1.68 6.20
N VAL A 196 -11.10 2.32 5.75
CA VAL A 196 -11.73 2.08 4.44
C VAL A 196 -11.33 3.20 3.47
N LEU A 197 -10.52 2.86 2.49
CA LEU A 197 -9.96 3.79 1.51
C LEU A 197 -10.82 3.77 0.24
N SER A 198 -11.65 4.79 0.01
CA SER A 198 -12.52 4.89 -1.17
C SER A 198 -11.75 5.50 -2.34
N LEU A 199 -11.33 4.66 -3.28
CA LEU A 199 -10.55 5.04 -4.46
C LEU A 199 -11.13 4.38 -5.73
N PRO A 200 -11.16 5.09 -6.88
CA PRO A 200 -11.64 4.52 -8.13
C PRO A 200 -10.66 3.50 -8.71
N LEU A 201 -11.18 2.54 -9.49
CA LEU A 201 -10.36 1.74 -10.37
C LEU A 201 -9.70 2.60 -11.45
N VAL A 202 -8.51 2.20 -11.89
CA VAL A 202 -7.80 2.87 -12.99
C VAL A 202 -8.43 2.45 -14.32
N GLY A 203 -8.97 3.40 -15.07
CA GLY A 203 -9.69 3.12 -16.32
C GLY A 203 -8.79 2.73 -17.50
N LYS A 204 -7.53 3.20 -17.55
CA LYS A 204 -6.55 2.87 -18.59
C LYS A 204 -5.40 2.09 -17.96
N ASN A 205 -5.35 0.78 -18.21
CA ASN A 205 -4.39 -0.12 -17.60
C ASN A 205 -2.99 -0.11 -18.25
N MET A 206 -2.75 0.72 -19.26
CA MET A 206 -1.45 0.86 -19.97
C MET A 206 -0.75 -0.47 -20.28
N GLY A 207 -1.51 -1.48 -20.68
CA GLY A 207 -1.00 -2.83 -20.97
C GLY A 207 -0.76 -3.72 -19.76
N HIS A 208 -0.93 -3.21 -18.52
CA HIS A 208 -0.86 -4.01 -17.30
C HIS A 208 -2.27 -4.39 -16.83
N PRO A 209 -2.53 -5.66 -16.63
CA PRO A 209 -3.88 -6.17 -16.38
C PRO A 209 -4.48 -5.80 -15.01
N ALA A 210 -3.68 -5.48 -13.99
CA ALA A 210 -4.14 -5.15 -12.63
C ALA A 210 -3.30 -4.01 -12.06
N VAL A 211 -3.80 -2.79 -12.17
CA VAL A 211 -3.13 -1.61 -11.63
C VAL A 211 -4.03 -1.05 -10.53
N TYR A 212 -3.52 -0.98 -9.31
CA TYR A 212 -4.21 -0.24 -8.26
C TYR A 212 -4.03 1.28 -8.45
N PRO A 213 -4.98 2.11 -7.96
CA PRO A 213 -4.89 3.56 -8.09
C PRO A 213 -3.69 4.10 -7.31
N ILE A 214 -3.04 5.13 -7.85
CA ILE A 214 -1.87 5.76 -7.22
C ILE A 214 -2.14 6.25 -5.78
N GLY A 215 -3.38 6.63 -5.48
CA GLY A 215 -3.80 7.03 -4.15
C GLY A 215 -3.59 5.96 -3.08
N LEU A 216 -3.58 4.68 -3.47
CA LEU A 216 -3.38 3.58 -2.54
C LEU A 216 -1.94 3.55 -1.99
N PRO A 217 -0.88 3.43 -2.80
CA PRO A 217 0.48 3.49 -2.29
C PRO A 217 0.82 4.88 -1.70
N VAL A 218 0.27 5.97 -2.22
CA VAL A 218 0.44 7.31 -1.63
C VAL A 218 -0.01 7.34 -0.17
N PHE A 219 -1.17 6.77 0.13
CA PHE A 219 -1.68 6.69 1.51
C PHE A 219 -0.73 5.92 2.42
N PHE A 220 -0.33 4.72 2.03
CA PHE A 220 0.53 3.87 2.85
C PHE A 220 1.95 4.42 2.99
N ILE A 221 2.52 5.01 1.95
CA ILE A 221 3.83 5.64 2.01
C ILE A 221 3.84 6.83 2.97
N LYS A 222 2.82 7.68 2.93
CA LYS A 222 2.68 8.79 3.91
C LYS A 222 2.54 8.28 5.34
N LEU A 223 1.79 7.21 5.54
CA LEU A 223 1.50 6.66 6.85
C LEU A 223 2.68 5.89 7.45
N LEU A 224 3.38 5.07 6.64
CA LEU A 224 4.28 4.01 7.12
C LEU A 224 5.74 4.17 6.67
N CYS A 225 6.09 5.19 5.88
CA CYS A 225 7.46 5.42 5.45
C CYS A 225 7.92 6.83 5.83
N PRO A 226 9.00 6.99 6.60
CA PRO A 226 9.52 8.31 6.93
C PRO A 226 9.98 9.06 5.66
N GLU A 227 10.11 10.37 5.77
CA GLU A 227 10.69 11.17 4.70
C GLU A 227 12.09 10.69 4.36
N LYS A 228 12.43 10.66 3.06
CA LYS A 228 13.68 10.09 2.54
C LYS A 228 13.91 8.60 2.87
N GLY A 229 12.91 7.92 3.45
CA GLY A 229 12.91 6.48 3.65
C GLY A 229 12.92 5.71 2.33
N ILE A 230 13.06 4.39 2.43
CA ILE A 230 13.14 3.49 1.26
C ILE A 230 11.87 2.64 1.21
N VAL A 231 11.18 2.70 0.08
CA VAL A 231 10.04 1.85 -0.24
C VAL A 231 10.49 0.73 -1.17
N LEU A 232 10.02 -0.49 -0.94
CA LEU A 232 10.23 -1.64 -1.83
C LEU A 232 8.88 -2.12 -2.36
N ASP A 233 8.84 -2.42 -3.67
CA ASP A 233 7.77 -3.20 -4.26
C ASP A 233 8.38 -4.42 -4.98
N PRO A 234 8.24 -5.63 -4.41
CA PRO A 234 8.81 -6.86 -4.96
C PRO A 234 8.01 -7.45 -6.13
N PHE A 235 6.82 -6.90 -6.45
CA PHE A 235 5.97 -7.27 -7.58
C PHE A 235 5.46 -6.01 -8.27
N ALA A 236 6.39 -5.17 -8.73
CA ALA A 236 6.13 -3.76 -9.06
C ALA A 236 5.25 -3.52 -10.28
N GLY A 237 5.10 -4.52 -11.17
CA GLY A 237 4.22 -4.43 -12.34
C GLY A 237 4.50 -3.17 -13.17
N SER A 238 3.50 -2.30 -13.28
CA SER A 238 3.61 -1.04 -14.03
C SER A 238 4.26 0.12 -13.25
N GLY A 239 4.74 -0.09 -12.01
CA GLY A 239 5.51 0.88 -11.23
C GLY A 239 4.69 1.93 -10.47
N GLN A 240 3.44 1.66 -10.12
CA GLN A 240 2.60 2.63 -9.38
C GLN A 240 3.22 3.02 -8.02
N THR A 241 3.74 2.05 -7.27
CA THR A 241 4.46 2.30 -6.01
C THR A 241 5.66 3.22 -6.22
N GLY A 242 6.40 3.01 -7.31
CA GLY A 242 7.55 3.84 -7.67
C GLY A 242 7.16 5.30 -7.91
N ILE A 243 6.13 5.53 -8.71
CA ILE A 243 5.62 6.87 -8.98
C ILE A 243 5.18 7.55 -7.68
N ALA A 244 4.42 6.84 -6.83
CA ALA A 244 3.96 7.38 -5.55
C ALA A 244 5.11 7.73 -4.61
N ALA A 245 6.14 6.87 -4.52
CA ALA A 245 7.32 7.10 -3.68
C ALA A 245 8.11 8.34 -4.12
N LEU A 246 8.33 8.48 -5.44
CA LEU A 246 9.01 9.65 -6.00
C LEU A 246 8.23 10.94 -5.74
N GLN A 247 6.92 10.95 -5.96
CA GLN A 247 6.05 12.10 -5.67
C GLN A 247 6.08 12.53 -4.20
N LEU A 248 6.41 11.62 -3.32
CA LEU A 248 6.46 11.84 -1.87
C LEU A 248 7.89 11.98 -1.33
N ASN A 249 8.88 12.18 -2.19
CA ASN A 249 10.28 12.35 -1.81
C ASN A 249 10.82 11.15 -1.00
N ARG A 250 10.51 9.92 -1.43
CA ARG A 250 11.06 8.66 -0.89
C ARG A 250 11.95 7.99 -1.92
N ASN A 251 12.96 7.26 -1.45
CA ASN A 251 13.72 6.34 -2.29
C ASN A 251 12.87 5.11 -2.59
N VAL A 252 13.09 4.48 -3.74
CA VAL A 252 12.30 3.31 -4.11
C VAL A 252 13.11 2.24 -4.83
N ILE A 253 12.79 0.99 -4.52
CA ILE A 253 13.31 -0.20 -5.17
C ILE A 253 12.11 -0.96 -5.73
N LEU A 254 12.16 -1.23 -7.02
CA LEU A 254 11.09 -1.90 -7.77
C LEU A 254 11.67 -3.17 -8.38
N VAL A 255 11.05 -4.31 -8.11
CA VAL A 255 11.46 -5.60 -8.68
C VAL A 255 10.28 -6.19 -9.44
N ASP A 256 10.53 -6.71 -10.63
CA ASP A 256 9.57 -7.49 -11.40
C ASP A 256 10.29 -8.53 -12.26
N ASN A 257 9.69 -9.71 -12.42
CA ASN A 257 10.26 -10.78 -13.23
C ASN A 257 9.84 -10.71 -14.71
N GLN A 258 8.89 -9.85 -15.06
CA GLN A 258 8.39 -9.69 -16.41
C GLN A 258 9.08 -8.54 -17.14
N ARG A 259 9.82 -8.84 -18.20
CA ARG A 259 10.58 -7.86 -18.97
C ARG A 259 9.74 -6.72 -19.54
N ASN A 260 8.56 -7.06 -20.05
CA ASN A 260 7.61 -6.07 -20.57
C ASN A 260 7.16 -5.07 -19.49
N TYR A 261 6.99 -5.51 -18.24
CA TYR A 261 6.65 -4.61 -17.13
C TYR A 261 7.81 -3.71 -16.75
N ILE A 262 9.04 -4.20 -16.79
CA ILE A 262 10.26 -3.39 -16.59
C ILE A 262 10.32 -2.25 -17.62
N GLU A 263 10.03 -2.53 -18.88
CA GLU A 263 10.04 -1.52 -19.96
C GLU A 263 8.96 -0.46 -19.74
N VAL A 264 7.72 -0.88 -19.44
CA VAL A 264 6.59 0.01 -19.15
C VAL A 264 6.89 0.87 -17.91
N MET A 265 7.33 0.26 -16.82
CA MET A 265 7.68 0.92 -15.56
C MET A 265 8.78 1.95 -15.77
N THR A 266 9.85 1.59 -16.47
CA THR A 266 10.98 2.47 -16.76
C THR A 266 10.54 3.70 -17.56
N LYS A 267 9.70 3.51 -18.59
CA LYS A 267 9.15 4.61 -19.39
C LYS A 267 8.32 5.57 -18.52
N ARG A 268 7.41 5.03 -17.74
CA ARG A 268 6.51 5.83 -16.87
C ARG A 268 7.28 6.61 -15.82
N ILE A 269 8.23 5.99 -15.16
CA ILE A 269 9.05 6.65 -14.13
C ILE A 269 9.89 7.76 -14.75
N LYS A 270 10.49 7.55 -15.94
CA LYS A 270 11.20 8.59 -16.66
C LYS A 270 10.31 9.76 -17.06
N GLU A 271 9.07 9.51 -17.48
CA GLU A 271 8.09 10.56 -17.82
C GLU A 271 7.73 11.40 -16.59
N VAL A 272 7.44 10.72 -15.47
CA VAL A 272 7.14 11.40 -14.21
C VAL A 272 8.36 12.22 -13.76
N ALA A 273 9.54 11.65 -13.80
CA ALA A 273 10.78 12.37 -13.44
C ALA A 273 11.02 13.62 -14.30
N LYS A 274 10.73 13.59 -15.61
CA LYS A 274 10.81 14.76 -16.50
C LYS A 274 9.80 15.84 -16.14
N ASN A 275 8.56 15.45 -15.80
CA ASN A 275 7.49 16.39 -15.46
C ASN A 275 7.74 17.12 -14.14
N PHE A 276 8.48 16.52 -13.22
CA PHE A 276 8.91 17.20 -12.00
C PHE A 276 9.98 18.27 -12.25
N SER A 277 10.76 18.19 -13.35
CA SER A 277 11.73 19.24 -13.72
C SER A 277 11.08 20.50 -14.30
N THR A 278 9.85 20.41 -14.76
CA THR A 278 9.15 21.52 -15.44
C THR A 278 8.05 22.18 -14.59
N GLN A 279 7.67 21.61 -13.48
CA GLN A 279 6.67 22.19 -12.57
C GLN A 279 7.28 22.48 -11.20
N THR A 280 7.57 23.74 -10.97
CA THR A 280 7.75 24.33 -9.63
C THR A 280 6.44 24.19 -8.86
N LEU A 281 6.15 23.01 -8.35
CA LEU A 281 5.02 22.79 -7.47
C LEU A 281 5.58 22.43 -6.09
N VAL A 282 5.61 23.50 -5.27
CA VAL A 282 5.60 23.47 -3.81
C VAL A 282 6.63 22.52 -3.20
N ASP A 283 7.75 23.15 -2.77
CA ASP A 283 8.83 22.61 -1.97
C ASP A 283 9.94 21.83 -2.71
N ASN A 284 10.90 22.59 -3.29
CA ASN A 284 12.29 22.19 -3.56
C ASN A 284 12.51 20.79 -4.13
N PHE A 285 11.95 20.51 -5.30
CA PHE A 285 12.17 19.26 -6.01
C PHE A 285 13.17 19.50 -7.16
N ASP A 286 14.44 19.10 -6.99
CA ASP A 286 15.46 19.15 -8.03
C ASP A 286 15.62 17.74 -8.66
N ILE A 287 15.24 17.62 -9.96
CA ILE A 287 15.34 16.37 -10.72
C ILE A 287 16.79 15.97 -11.03
N ALA A 288 17.72 16.91 -11.07
CA ALA A 288 19.14 16.58 -11.13
C ALA A 288 19.55 15.68 -9.96
N SER A 289 18.69 15.57 -8.94
CA SER A 289 18.89 14.75 -7.75
C SER A 289 18.37 13.31 -7.81
N TYR A 290 17.71 12.84 -8.89
CA TYR A 290 17.26 11.44 -9.00
C TYR A 290 18.18 10.62 -9.91
N GLN A 291 18.77 9.59 -9.34
CA GLN A 291 19.44 8.55 -10.14
C GLN A 291 18.46 7.42 -10.43
N ILE A 292 18.12 7.23 -11.71
CA ILE A 292 17.35 6.08 -12.19
C ILE A 292 18.34 5.03 -12.66
N ASN A 293 18.58 4.02 -11.83
CA ASN A 293 19.44 2.91 -12.14
C ASN A 293 18.61 1.70 -12.58
N VAL A 294 18.75 1.28 -13.82
CA VAL A 294 18.18 0.02 -14.32
C VAL A 294 19.28 -1.03 -14.25
N VAL A 295 19.15 -1.93 -13.27
CA VAL A 295 20.10 -3.03 -13.11
C VAL A 295 19.58 -4.25 -13.86
N LYS A 296 20.29 -4.67 -14.90
CA LYS A 296 20.07 -5.96 -15.54
C LYS A 296 20.91 -7.00 -14.78
N LYS A 297 20.28 -7.88 -14.00
CA LYS A 297 20.94 -9.13 -13.63
C LYS A 297 20.61 -10.14 -14.71
N THR A 298 21.61 -10.52 -15.48
CA THR A 298 21.61 -11.73 -16.32
C THR A 298 21.58 -12.96 -15.42
N PRO A 299 21.02 -14.08 -15.87
CA PRO A 299 20.76 -15.28 -15.07
C PRO A 299 22.01 -15.87 -14.45
#